data_3ab3bf6771c6c643c0fac06ac9b448c1
#
_entry.id   3ab3bf6771c6c643c0fac06ac9b448c1
#
_cell.length_a   1.000
_cell.length_b   1.000
_cell.length_c   1.000
_cell.angle_alpha   90.00
_cell.angle_beta   90.00
_cell.angle_gamma   90.00
#
_symmetry.space_group_name_H-M   'P 1'
#
loop_
_entity.id
_entity.type
_entity.pdbx_description
1 polymer ?
#
loop_
_entity_poly.entity_id
_entity_poly.type
_entity_poly.pdbx_seq_one_letter_code
_entity_poly.pdbx_strand_id
1 'polypeptide(L)'
;MKNFKRIEKEYKDFRNEVLLLSKEEIYNKSFEINFYVNIYEYLEFQEYNLPKKMTLLDLFEFYKKREYLNCNNYEDINLLIYEYKNSLEGR
;
A
#
# COMPACT_ATOMS: atom_id res chain seq x y z
N MET A 1 12.07 -6.25 -10.40
CA MET A 1 12.70 -5.97 -9.09
C MET A 1 12.30 -7.02 -8.06
N LYS A 2 13.26 -7.51 -7.30
CA LYS A 2 13.00 -8.59 -6.32
C LYS A 2 11.98 -8.19 -5.25
N ASN A 3 12.05 -6.92 -4.78
CA ASN A 3 11.16 -6.46 -3.71
C ASN A 3 9.74 -6.25 -4.21
N PHE A 4 9.57 -5.94 -5.50
CA PHE A 4 8.23 -5.77 -6.05
C PHE A 4 7.48 -7.11 -6.13
N LYS A 5 8.18 -8.20 -6.44
CA LYS A 5 7.53 -9.53 -6.50
C LYS A 5 6.89 -9.92 -5.17
N ARG A 6 7.54 -9.57 -4.07
CA ARG A 6 7.00 -9.81 -2.73
C ARG A 6 5.73 -8.99 -2.49
N ILE A 7 5.74 -7.72 -2.92
CA ILE A 7 4.59 -6.83 -2.82
C ILE A 7 3.46 -7.35 -3.73
N GLU A 8 3.80 -7.81 -4.93
CA GLU A 8 2.83 -8.37 -5.86
C GLU A 8 2.13 -9.59 -5.26
N LYS A 9 2.88 -10.47 -4.60
CA LYS A 9 2.30 -11.63 -3.94
C LYS A 9 1.37 -11.22 -2.81
N GLU A 10 1.79 -10.28 -2.00
CA GLU A 10 0.96 -9.76 -0.91
C GLU A 10 -0.35 -9.18 -1.45
N TYR A 11 -0.29 -8.42 -2.54
CA TYR A 11 -1.46 -7.84 -3.17
C TYR A 11 -2.41 -8.92 -3.70
N LYS A 12 -1.88 -9.93 -4.36
CA LYS A 12 -2.69 -11.03 -4.89
C LYS A 12 -3.37 -11.83 -3.77
N ASP A 13 -2.65 -12.08 -2.69
CA ASP A 13 -3.20 -12.77 -1.53
C ASP A 13 -4.35 -11.95 -0.90
N PHE A 14 -4.14 -10.64 -0.76
CA PHE A 14 -5.16 -9.73 -0.26
C PHE A 14 -6.40 -9.73 -1.17
N ARG A 15 -6.19 -9.66 -2.48
CA ARG A 15 -7.28 -9.67 -3.46
C ARG A 15 -8.08 -10.96 -3.37
N ASN A 16 -7.42 -12.10 -3.21
CA ASN A 16 -8.11 -13.38 -3.09
C ASN A 16 -8.94 -13.44 -1.81
N GLU A 17 -8.45 -12.88 -0.71
CA GLU A 17 -9.23 -12.78 0.54
C GLU A 17 -10.47 -11.91 0.34
N VAL A 18 -10.34 -10.78 -0.35
CA VAL A 18 -11.44 -9.86 -0.61
C VAL A 18 -12.54 -10.55 -1.42
N LEU A 19 -12.16 -11.40 -2.38
CA LEU A 19 -13.15 -12.13 -3.21
C LEU A 19 -14.00 -13.11 -2.41
N LEU A 20 -13.55 -13.50 -1.21
CA LEU A 20 -14.30 -14.40 -0.33
C LEU A 20 -15.25 -13.67 0.61
N LEU A 21 -15.21 -12.34 0.62
CA LEU A 21 -16.02 -11.53 1.52
C LEU A 21 -17.42 -11.30 0.96
N SER A 22 -18.39 -11.04 1.86
CA SER A 22 -19.73 -10.61 1.46
C SER A 22 -19.67 -9.17 0.93
N LYS A 23 -20.74 -8.75 0.26
CA LYS A 23 -20.84 -7.37 -0.25
C LYS A 23 -20.73 -6.35 0.87
N GLU A 24 -21.35 -6.62 2.02
CA GLU A 24 -21.28 -5.74 3.18
C GLU A 24 -19.86 -5.62 3.72
N GLU A 25 -19.15 -6.74 3.82
CA GLU A 25 -17.77 -6.76 4.28
C GLU A 25 -16.85 -6.01 3.31
N ILE A 26 -17.07 -6.17 2.01
CA ILE A 26 -16.30 -5.42 1.00
C ILE A 26 -16.56 -3.93 1.14
N TYR A 27 -17.81 -3.53 1.34
CA TYR A 27 -18.16 -2.13 1.55
C TYR A 27 -17.43 -1.56 2.77
N ASN A 28 -17.44 -2.31 3.88
CA ASN A 28 -16.80 -1.87 5.12
C ASN A 28 -15.28 -1.80 4.99
N LYS A 29 -14.68 -2.56 4.08
CA LYS A 29 -13.24 -2.53 3.81
C LYS A 29 -12.85 -1.67 2.61
N SER A 30 -13.78 -0.90 2.06
CA SER A 30 -13.54 -0.14 0.83
C SER A 30 -12.35 0.81 0.93
N PHE A 31 -12.14 1.44 2.08
CA PHE A 31 -11.00 2.34 2.30
C PHE A 31 -9.67 1.58 2.17
N GLU A 32 -9.56 0.44 2.82
CA GLU A 32 -8.37 -0.40 2.77
C GLU A 32 -8.14 -0.96 1.36
N ILE A 33 -9.21 -1.44 0.73
CA ILE A 33 -9.16 -1.99 -0.63
C ILE A 33 -8.66 -0.93 -1.61
N ASN A 34 -9.21 0.28 -1.54
CA ASN A 34 -8.80 1.39 -2.38
C ASN A 34 -7.32 1.72 -2.20
N PHE A 35 -6.86 1.74 -0.96
CA PHE A 35 -5.46 2.00 -0.67
C PHE A 35 -4.56 0.97 -1.35
N TYR A 36 -4.87 -0.33 -1.16
CA TYR A 36 -4.05 -1.40 -1.71
C TYR A 36 -3.99 -1.34 -3.23
N VAL A 37 -5.13 -1.12 -3.88
CA VAL A 37 -5.19 -1.01 -5.34
C VAL A 37 -4.35 0.16 -5.84
N ASN A 38 -4.54 1.33 -5.24
CA ASN A 38 -3.85 2.55 -5.70
C ASN A 38 -2.35 2.46 -5.48
N ILE A 39 -1.92 1.94 -4.34
CA ILE A 39 -0.49 1.80 -4.05
C ILE A 39 0.14 0.76 -4.98
N TYR A 40 -0.54 -0.39 -5.17
CA TYR A 40 -0.02 -1.43 -6.04
C TYR A 40 0.15 -0.93 -7.47
N GLU A 41 -0.86 -0.25 -8.01
CA GLU A 41 -0.79 0.32 -9.36
C GLU A 41 0.33 1.34 -9.49
N TYR A 42 0.50 2.18 -8.47
CA TYR A 42 1.58 3.16 -8.45
C TYR A 42 2.95 2.48 -8.47
N LEU A 43 3.14 1.47 -7.64
CA LEU A 43 4.42 0.75 -7.57
C LEU A 43 4.71 -0.04 -8.85
N GLU A 44 3.66 -0.50 -9.54
CA GLU A 44 3.81 -1.19 -10.82
C GLU A 44 4.33 -0.24 -11.90
N PHE A 45 3.92 1.03 -11.83
CA PHE A 45 4.32 2.05 -12.79
C PHE A 45 5.70 2.62 -12.54
N GLN A 46 6.10 2.70 -11.28
CA GLN A 46 7.33 3.37 -10.87
C GLN A 46 8.35 2.33 -10.41
N GLU A 47 9.56 2.41 -10.97
CA GLU A 47 10.65 1.60 -10.47
C GLU A 47 11.22 2.26 -9.22
N TYR A 48 10.95 1.65 -8.09
CA TYR A 48 11.45 2.12 -6.80
C TYR A 48 12.40 1.14 -6.18
N ASN A 49 13.37 1.69 -5.46
CA ASN A 49 14.17 0.92 -4.55
C ASN A 49 13.37 0.77 -3.25
N LEU A 50 12.52 -0.25 -3.20
CA LEU A 50 11.63 -0.46 -2.07
C LEU A 50 12.39 -1.02 -0.87
N PRO A 51 12.06 -0.59 0.36
CA PRO A 51 12.63 -1.19 1.57
C PRO A 51 12.37 -2.70 1.59
N LYS A 52 13.38 -3.48 1.96
CA LYS A 52 13.29 -4.94 1.91
C LYS A 52 12.17 -5.53 2.76
N LYS A 53 11.82 -4.87 3.86
CA LYS A 53 10.81 -5.34 4.81
C LYS A 53 9.48 -4.62 4.68
N MET A 54 9.34 -3.74 3.70
CA MET A 54 8.08 -3.01 3.51
C MET A 54 6.99 -3.98 3.06
N THR A 55 5.85 -3.92 3.75
CA THR A 55 4.64 -4.62 3.30
C THR A 55 3.57 -3.57 3.00
N LEU A 56 2.58 -3.95 2.20
CA LEU A 56 1.43 -3.08 1.94
C LEU A 56 0.66 -2.82 3.23
N LEU A 57 0.56 -3.81 4.09
CA LEU A 57 -0.10 -3.64 5.38
C LEU A 57 0.61 -2.62 6.26
N ASP A 58 1.95 -2.71 6.36
CA ASP A 58 2.73 -1.75 7.14
C ASP A 58 2.56 -0.33 6.60
N LEU A 59 2.58 -0.19 5.28
CA LEU A 59 2.39 1.10 4.64
C LEU A 59 0.98 1.64 4.90
N PHE A 60 -0.02 0.77 4.88
CA PHE A 60 -1.40 1.17 5.18
C PHE A 60 -1.55 1.65 6.63
N GLU A 61 -0.95 0.92 7.58
CA GLU A 61 -0.97 1.33 8.99
C GLU A 61 -0.28 2.68 9.19
N PHE A 62 0.81 2.90 8.48
CA PHE A 62 1.52 4.18 8.49
C PHE A 62 0.65 5.30 7.89
N TYR A 63 -0.03 5.01 6.79
CA TYR A 63 -0.92 5.95 6.09
C TYR A 63 -2.09 6.39 6.95
N LYS A 64 -2.68 5.49 7.72
CA LYS A 64 -3.84 5.82 8.56
C LYS A 64 -3.58 6.93 9.56
N LYS A 65 -2.31 7.15 9.90
CA LYS A 65 -1.90 8.20 10.83
C LYS A 65 -1.58 9.52 10.14
N ARG A 66 -1.76 9.61 8.81
CA ARG A 66 -1.42 10.78 8.01
C ARG A 66 -2.64 11.31 7.29
N GLU A 67 -3.44 12.08 8.04
CA GLU A 67 -4.72 12.60 7.52
C GLU A 67 -4.55 13.57 6.35
N TYR A 68 -3.38 14.17 6.22
CA TYR A 68 -3.08 15.13 5.16
C TYR A 68 -2.72 14.49 3.81
N LEU A 69 -2.57 13.16 3.76
CA LEU A 69 -2.21 12.46 2.53
C LEU A 69 -3.44 11.80 1.90
N ASN A 70 -3.47 11.79 0.58
CA ASN A 70 -4.55 11.19 -0.20
C ASN A 70 -3.98 10.15 -1.17
N CYS A 71 -4.25 8.88 -0.93
CA CYS A 71 -3.69 7.80 -1.74
C CYS A 71 -4.23 7.75 -3.18
N ASN A 72 -5.17 8.60 -3.54
CA ASN A 72 -5.63 8.74 -4.93
C ASN A 72 -4.74 9.68 -5.74
N ASN A 73 -3.80 10.35 -5.10
CA ASN A 73 -2.92 11.32 -5.72
C ASN A 73 -1.48 10.77 -5.71
N TYR A 74 -0.86 10.69 -6.89
CA TYR A 74 0.48 10.12 -7.02
C TYR A 74 1.54 10.90 -6.24
N GLU A 75 1.40 12.23 -6.15
CA GLU A 75 2.33 13.04 -5.37
C GLU A 75 2.27 12.66 -3.89
N ASP A 76 1.06 12.45 -3.37
CA ASP A 76 0.86 12.04 -1.99
C ASP A 76 1.35 10.61 -1.73
N ILE A 77 1.16 9.71 -2.69
CA ILE A 77 1.69 8.35 -2.58
C ILE A 77 3.23 8.38 -2.52
N ASN A 78 3.84 9.19 -3.38
CA ASN A 78 5.29 9.35 -3.38
C ASN A 78 5.78 9.90 -2.05
N LEU A 79 5.08 10.90 -1.51
CA LEU A 79 5.42 11.48 -0.21
C LEU A 79 5.24 10.46 0.92
N LEU A 80 4.18 9.66 0.86
CA LEU A 80 3.94 8.60 1.85
C LEU A 80 5.11 7.60 1.90
N ILE A 81 5.55 7.14 0.73
CA ILE A 81 6.65 6.20 0.64
C ILE A 81 7.94 6.83 1.15
N TYR A 82 8.17 8.09 0.81
CA TYR A 82 9.33 8.84 1.26
C TYR A 82 9.35 8.96 2.79
N GLU A 83 8.23 9.35 3.39
CA GLU A 83 8.12 9.46 4.85
C GLU A 83 8.27 8.12 5.53
N TYR A 84 7.73 7.05 4.93
CA TYR A 84 7.88 5.70 5.47
C TYR A 84 9.35 5.28 5.51
N LYS A 85 10.09 5.51 4.42
CA LYS A 85 11.52 5.21 4.35
C LYS A 85 12.29 5.99 5.42
N ASN A 86 11.97 7.26 5.58
CA ASN A 86 12.64 8.10 6.59
C ASN A 86 12.37 7.60 8.01
N SER A 87 11.16 7.11 8.25
CA SER A 87 10.82 6.58 9.58
C SER A 87 11.61 5.32 9.89
N LEU A 88 11.96 4.52 8.89
CA LEU A 88 12.80 3.35 9.07
C LEU A 88 14.26 3.72 9.33
N GLU A 89 14.76 4.74 8.62
CA GLU A 89 16.15 5.19 8.74
C GLU A 89 16.39 6.01 10.01
N GLY A 90 15.36 6.67 10.51
CA GLY A 90 15.45 7.52 11.70
C GLY A 90 15.52 6.76 13.02
N ARG A 91 15.58 5.45 12.94
CA ARG A 91 15.71 4.59 14.11
C ARG A 91 17.17 4.16 14.30
#